data_7ea2df76cc1a085fa5bd10c4608e14a1
#
_entry.id   7ea2df76cc1a085fa5bd10c4608e14a1
#
_cell.length_a   1.000
_cell.length_b   1.000
_cell.length_c   1.000
_cell.angle_alpha   90.00
_cell.angle_beta   90.00
_cell.angle_gamma   90.00
#
_symmetry.space_group_name_H-M   'P 1'
#
loop_
_entity.id
_entity.type
_entity.pdbx_description
1 polymer ?
#
loop_
_entity_poly.entity_id
_entity_poly.type
_entity_poly.pdbx_seq_one_letter_code
_entity_poly.pdbx_strand_id
1 'polypeptide(L)'
;AKDLENAKEIYEATEGHAVVGLLSKNYDKIEDGVKEVKEYLKELGVVSVGLGAGDPSQFQKAALISCETDPGHVNQVFTGAGYTAGALKAKGCERTYINVLVSPTGEVGRVKINTGELSSKEKEAIVDVDTAVAMIKDMKAHSVKFFPMGGLKSIEELKEVVRASERGGLELVEPTGGIDLENFEEILKECLDSKI
;
A
#
# COMPACT_ATOMS: atom_id res chain seq x y z
N ALA A 1 -0.71 -8.90 -12.54
CA ALA A 1 -1.29 -9.82 -13.53
C ALA A 1 -1.46 -9.12 -14.88
N LYS A 2 -1.50 -9.87 -15.95
CA LYS A 2 -1.71 -9.33 -17.32
C LYS A 2 -3.19 -9.10 -17.59
N ASP A 3 -4.01 -10.04 -17.14
CA ASP A 3 -5.45 -10.10 -17.27
C ASP A 3 -6.05 -10.97 -16.16
N LEU A 4 -7.35 -11.16 -16.16
CA LEU A 4 -8.06 -11.91 -15.13
C LEU A 4 -7.68 -13.41 -15.11
N GLU A 5 -7.45 -14.03 -16.27
CA GLU A 5 -7.04 -15.44 -16.31
C GLU A 5 -5.65 -15.63 -15.70
N ASN A 6 -4.71 -14.76 -16.04
CA ASN A 6 -3.38 -14.79 -15.42
C ASN A 6 -3.45 -14.45 -13.92
N ALA A 7 -4.39 -13.62 -13.49
CA ALA A 7 -4.62 -13.34 -12.07
C ALA A 7 -5.09 -14.59 -11.31
N LYS A 8 -5.98 -15.39 -11.90
CA LYS A 8 -6.43 -16.68 -11.35
C LYS A 8 -5.28 -17.68 -11.25
N GLU A 9 -4.47 -17.81 -12.31
CA GLU A 9 -3.29 -18.69 -12.31
C GLU A 9 -2.33 -18.33 -11.17
N ILE A 10 -2.06 -17.03 -10.95
CA ILE A 10 -1.21 -16.55 -9.85
C ILE A 10 -1.86 -16.88 -8.49
N TYR A 11 -3.15 -16.62 -8.35
CA TYR A 11 -3.88 -16.87 -7.11
C TYR A 11 -3.88 -18.36 -6.75
N GLU A 12 -4.12 -19.23 -7.72
CA GLU A 12 -4.06 -20.69 -7.54
C GLU A 12 -2.64 -21.17 -7.23
N ALA A 13 -1.63 -20.68 -7.96
CA ALA A 13 -0.23 -21.06 -7.76
C ALA A 13 0.30 -20.65 -6.38
N THR A 14 -0.28 -19.61 -5.78
CA THR A 14 0.06 -19.15 -4.43
C THR A 14 -0.91 -19.65 -3.36
N GLU A 15 -1.75 -20.63 -3.67
CA GLU A 15 -2.74 -21.20 -2.75
C GLU A 15 -3.63 -20.12 -2.08
N GLY A 16 -3.96 -19.06 -2.82
CA GLY A 16 -4.77 -17.95 -2.33
C GLY A 16 -4.03 -16.89 -1.51
N HIS A 17 -2.71 -16.98 -1.39
CA HIS A 17 -1.91 -16.03 -0.58
C HIS A 17 -1.45 -14.78 -1.36
N ALA A 18 -1.77 -14.67 -2.65
CA ALA A 18 -1.47 -13.46 -3.42
C ALA A 18 -2.67 -12.53 -3.54
N VAL A 19 -2.46 -11.24 -3.35
CA VAL A 19 -3.44 -10.19 -3.65
C VAL A 19 -3.04 -9.49 -4.94
N VAL A 20 -3.87 -9.62 -5.97
CA VAL A 20 -3.60 -9.03 -7.29
C VAL A 20 -3.91 -7.54 -7.28
N GLY A 21 -2.99 -6.72 -7.82
CA GLY A 21 -3.13 -5.28 -7.91
C GLY A 21 -3.70 -4.80 -9.25
N LEU A 22 -4.70 -3.93 -9.19
CA LEU A 22 -5.24 -3.14 -10.30
C LEU A 22 -4.89 -1.66 -10.09
N LEU A 23 -4.35 -1.02 -11.13
CA LEU A 23 -3.80 0.33 -11.00
C LEU A 23 -4.80 1.38 -11.47
N SER A 24 -5.17 2.31 -10.59
CA SER A 24 -6.14 3.37 -10.89
C SER A 24 -5.73 4.24 -12.09
N LYS A 25 -4.42 4.40 -12.33
CA LYS A 25 -3.92 5.16 -13.49
C LYS A 25 -4.26 4.55 -14.86
N ASN A 26 -4.61 3.26 -14.90
CA ASN A 26 -4.94 2.57 -16.16
C ASN A 26 -6.36 2.90 -16.65
N TYR A 27 -7.16 3.58 -15.86
CA TYR A 27 -8.54 3.93 -16.18
C TYR A 27 -8.69 5.42 -16.42
N ASP A 28 -9.30 5.81 -17.53
CA ASP A 28 -9.67 7.19 -17.80
C ASP A 28 -10.84 7.62 -16.90
N LYS A 29 -11.81 6.71 -16.70
CA LYS A 29 -12.99 6.94 -15.88
C LYS A 29 -13.02 6.02 -14.65
N ILE A 30 -13.57 6.52 -13.55
CA ILE A 30 -13.73 5.76 -12.31
C ILE A 30 -14.62 4.54 -12.52
N GLU A 31 -15.66 4.67 -13.33
CA GLU A 31 -16.63 3.61 -13.62
C GLU A 31 -15.97 2.39 -14.28
N ASP A 32 -14.98 2.61 -15.16
CA ASP A 32 -14.24 1.54 -15.81
C ASP A 32 -13.40 0.76 -14.79
N GLY A 33 -12.73 1.47 -13.88
CA GLY A 33 -12.00 0.87 -12.76
C GLY A 33 -12.90 0.10 -11.79
N VAL A 34 -14.05 0.67 -11.46
CA VAL A 34 -15.07 0.01 -10.61
C VAL A 34 -15.55 -1.29 -11.25
N LYS A 35 -15.83 -1.27 -12.55
CA LYS A 35 -16.28 -2.45 -13.29
C LYS A 35 -15.23 -3.56 -13.23
N GLU A 36 -13.99 -3.27 -13.59
CA GLU A 36 -12.91 -4.26 -13.62
C GLU A 36 -12.59 -4.80 -12.22
N VAL A 37 -12.52 -3.93 -11.19
CA VAL A 37 -12.30 -4.37 -9.81
C VAL A 37 -13.41 -5.31 -9.35
N LYS A 38 -14.69 -5.05 -9.69
CA LYS A 38 -15.80 -5.96 -9.37
C LYS A 38 -15.70 -7.31 -10.09
N GLU A 39 -15.22 -7.35 -11.33
CA GLU A 39 -14.98 -8.59 -12.06
C GLU A 39 -13.89 -9.43 -11.37
N TYR A 40 -12.78 -8.81 -10.99
CA TYR A 40 -11.70 -9.50 -10.27
C TYR A 40 -12.13 -9.94 -8.86
N LEU A 41 -12.88 -9.11 -8.13
CA LEU A 41 -13.39 -9.47 -6.80
C LEU A 41 -14.30 -10.69 -6.81
N LYS A 42 -15.11 -10.86 -7.85
CA LYS A 42 -15.99 -12.02 -8.01
C LYS A 42 -15.20 -13.34 -8.09
N GLU A 43 -14.03 -13.31 -8.71
CA GLU A 43 -13.20 -14.50 -8.94
C GLU A 43 -12.18 -14.73 -7.81
N LEU A 44 -11.59 -13.66 -7.27
CA LEU A 44 -10.46 -13.73 -6.34
C LEU A 44 -10.84 -13.41 -4.88
N GLY A 45 -12.00 -12.79 -4.66
CA GLY A 45 -12.46 -12.38 -3.33
C GLY A 45 -11.77 -11.12 -2.77
N VAL A 46 -10.55 -10.84 -3.13
CA VAL A 46 -9.75 -9.67 -2.69
C VAL A 46 -8.93 -9.10 -3.84
N VAL A 47 -8.81 -7.77 -3.89
CA VAL A 47 -8.03 -7.04 -4.90
C VAL A 47 -7.34 -5.85 -4.23
N SER A 48 -6.14 -5.51 -4.67
CA SER A 48 -5.44 -4.29 -4.28
C SER A 48 -5.68 -3.18 -5.31
N VAL A 49 -6.31 -2.09 -4.93
CA VAL A 49 -6.39 -0.89 -5.78
C VAL A 49 -5.14 -0.05 -5.57
N GLY A 50 -4.32 0.04 -6.62
CA GLY A 50 -3.03 0.73 -6.59
C GLY A 50 -3.05 2.08 -7.30
N LEU A 51 -2.10 2.95 -6.93
CA LEU A 51 -1.88 4.26 -7.56
C LEU A 51 -1.21 4.11 -8.94
N GLY A 52 -0.31 3.14 -9.07
CA GLY A 52 0.61 2.97 -10.20
C GLY A 52 1.94 3.66 -9.96
N ALA A 53 2.93 2.88 -9.49
CA ALA A 53 4.28 3.34 -9.13
C ALA A 53 4.29 4.51 -8.11
N GLY A 54 3.30 4.58 -7.22
CA GLY A 54 3.20 5.64 -6.22
C GLY A 54 2.75 7.00 -6.77
N ASP A 55 2.17 7.06 -7.99
CA ASP A 55 1.70 8.30 -8.61
C ASP A 55 0.70 9.03 -7.70
N PRO A 56 1.09 10.19 -7.12
CA PRO A 56 0.25 10.87 -6.13
C PRO A 56 -1.00 11.52 -6.74
N SER A 57 -1.03 11.75 -8.05
CA SER A 57 -2.21 12.29 -8.73
C SER A 57 -3.40 11.35 -8.74
N GLN A 58 -3.16 10.05 -8.49
CA GLN A 58 -4.17 8.99 -8.53
C GLN A 58 -4.89 8.76 -7.20
N PHE A 59 -4.53 9.47 -6.12
CA PHE A 59 -5.01 9.16 -4.77
C PHE A 59 -6.55 9.22 -4.64
N GLN A 60 -7.18 10.23 -5.25
CA GLN A 60 -8.65 10.36 -5.21
C GLN A 60 -9.33 9.27 -6.04
N LYS A 61 -8.80 8.97 -7.24
CA LYS A 61 -9.36 7.92 -8.10
C LYS A 61 -9.29 6.55 -7.42
N ALA A 62 -8.15 6.21 -6.80
CA ALA A 62 -8.00 4.97 -6.05
C ALA A 62 -8.98 4.89 -4.87
N ALA A 63 -9.15 5.99 -4.12
CA ALA A 63 -10.12 6.06 -3.03
C ALA A 63 -11.57 5.87 -3.53
N LEU A 64 -11.97 6.56 -4.61
CA LEU A 64 -13.34 6.49 -5.13
C LEU A 64 -13.65 5.10 -5.72
N ILE A 65 -12.73 4.48 -6.46
CA ILE A 65 -12.89 3.09 -6.91
C ILE A 65 -13.09 2.16 -5.69
N SER A 66 -12.28 2.33 -4.66
CA SER A 66 -12.36 1.50 -3.45
C SER A 66 -13.66 1.70 -2.68
N CYS A 67 -14.21 2.92 -2.65
CA CYS A 67 -15.52 3.21 -2.03
C CYS A 67 -16.70 2.52 -2.72
N GLU A 68 -16.60 2.26 -4.04
CA GLU A 68 -17.67 1.62 -4.82
C GLU A 68 -17.51 0.09 -4.91
N THR A 69 -16.39 -0.46 -4.40
CA THR A 69 -16.07 -1.87 -4.57
C THR A 69 -15.73 -2.61 -3.28
N ASP A 70 -15.31 -1.90 -2.23
CA ASP A 70 -14.74 -2.45 -0.98
C ASP A 70 -13.73 -3.57 -1.26
N PRO A 71 -12.59 -3.28 -1.94
CA PRO A 71 -11.76 -4.31 -2.60
C PRO A 71 -10.95 -5.19 -1.65
N GLY A 72 -10.88 -4.84 -0.37
CA GLY A 72 -10.05 -5.50 0.63
C GLY A 72 -8.70 -4.82 0.85
N HIS A 73 -8.15 -4.12 -0.16
CA HIS A 73 -6.88 -3.41 -0.03
C HIS A 73 -6.80 -2.18 -0.96
N VAL A 74 -6.25 -1.07 -0.46
CA VAL A 74 -5.98 0.14 -1.25
C VAL A 74 -4.66 0.78 -0.87
N ASN A 75 -3.83 1.11 -1.87
CA ASN A 75 -2.61 1.89 -1.65
C ASN A 75 -2.91 3.38 -1.69
N GLN A 76 -2.36 4.13 -0.74
CA GLN A 76 -2.53 5.57 -0.65
C GLN A 76 -1.23 6.32 -0.39
N VAL A 77 -1.18 7.56 -0.90
CA VAL A 77 -0.16 8.52 -0.46
C VAL A 77 -0.40 8.89 1.01
N PHE A 78 0.64 9.28 1.73
CA PHE A 78 0.54 9.60 3.16
C PHE A 78 -0.57 10.62 3.44
N THR A 79 -0.59 11.71 2.69
CA THR A 79 -1.58 12.78 2.84
C THR A 79 -3.00 12.40 2.41
N GLY A 80 -3.17 11.32 1.65
CA GLY A 80 -4.46 10.82 1.17
C GLY A 80 -5.14 9.79 2.08
N ALA A 81 -4.42 9.27 3.06
CA ALA A 81 -4.89 8.16 3.89
C ALA A 81 -6.15 8.50 4.70
N GLY A 82 -6.15 9.64 5.40
CA GLY A 82 -7.30 10.09 6.20
C GLY A 82 -8.53 10.41 5.35
N TYR A 83 -8.33 10.97 4.14
CA TYR A 83 -9.40 11.16 3.17
C TYR A 83 -10.04 9.83 2.78
N THR A 84 -9.21 8.85 2.45
CA THR A 84 -9.66 7.51 2.04
C THR A 84 -10.39 6.81 3.19
N ALA A 85 -9.89 6.87 4.41
CA ALA A 85 -10.54 6.29 5.58
C ALA A 85 -11.93 6.90 5.83
N GLY A 86 -12.03 8.23 5.76
CA GLY A 86 -13.30 8.92 5.89
C GLY A 86 -14.30 8.56 4.79
N ALA A 87 -13.83 8.48 3.54
CA ALA A 87 -14.66 8.14 2.38
C ALA A 87 -15.18 6.68 2.45
N LEU A 88 -14.31 5.71 2.75
CA LEU A 88 -14.68 4.31 2.93
C LEU A 88 -15.72 4.16 4.05
N LYS A 89 -15.48 4.78 5.20
CA LYS A 89 -16.41 4.75 6.33
C LYS A 89 -17.78 5.34 5.97
N ALA A 90 -17.81 6.45 5.25
CA ALA A 90 -19.07 7.09 4.81
C ALA A 90 -19.87 6.22 3.85
N LYS A 91 -19.23 5.32 3.11
CA LYS A 91 -19.83 4.35 2.20
C LYS A 91 -20.18 3.01 2.87
N GLY A 92 -19.78 2.80 4.12
CA GLY A 92 -20.00 1.54 4.82
C GLY A 92 -19.05 0.42 4.37
N CYS A 93 -17.90 0.77 3.78
CA CYS A 93 -16.84 -0.17 3.45
C CYS A 93 -16.05 -0.51 4.72
N GLU A 94 -16.01 -1.78 5.09
CA GLU A 94 -15.43 -2.21 6.39
C GLU A 94 -14.24 -3.16 6.24
N ARG A 95 -14.02 -3.73 5.04
CA ARG A 95 -13.00 -4.76 4.84
C ARG A 95 -11.72 -4.25 4.18
N THR A 96 -11.71 -3.01 3.66
CA THR A 96 -10.58 -2.49 2.90
C THR A 96 -9.48 -1.94 3.80
N TYR A 97 -8.34 -2.59 3.79
CA TYR A 97 -7.10 -2.11 4.41
C TYR A 97 -6.52 -0.94 3.60
N ILE A 98 -6.18 0.14 4.30
CA ILE A 98 -5.53 1.32 3.72
C ILE A 98 -4.03 1.22 3.99
N ASN A 99 -3.26 1.08 2.93
CA ASN A 99 -1.81 0.96 2.95
C ASN A 99 -1.15 2.29 2.59
N VAL A 100 -0.36 2.85 3.50
CA VAL A 100 0.09 4.25 3.47
C VAL A 100 1.54 4.35 3.05
N LEU A 101 1.81 5.08 1.97
CA LEU A 101 3.13 5.27 1.39
C LEU A 101 4.02 6.16 2.26
N VAL A 102 5.14 5.61 2.69
CA VAL A 102 6.31 6.33 3.19
C VAL A 102 7.55 5.95 2.38
N SER A 103 8.55 6.82 2.33
CA SER A 103 9.75 6.55 1.55
C SER A 103 11.00 6.49 2.43
N PRO A 104 12.02 5.69 2.04
CA PRO A 104 13.31 5.66 2.70
C PRO A 104 14.02 7.02 2.59
N THR A 105 14.91 7.29 3.51
CA THR A 105 15.69 8.53 3.63
C THR A 105 17.20 8.30 3.53
N GLY A 106 17.63 7.04 3.65
CA GLY A 106 19.03 6.65 3.86
C GLY A 106 19.45 6.70 5.34
N GLU A 107 18.53 7.03 6.25
CA GLU A 107 18.75 7.11 7.70
C GLU A 107 17.82 6.18 8.44
N VAL A 108 18.36 5.20 9.17
CA VAL A 108 17.58 4.22 9.94
C VAL A 108 16.73 4.94 11.01
N GLY A 109 15.48 4.56 11.13
CA GLY A 109 14.54 5.17 12.07
C GLY A 109 13.85 6.45 11.55
N ARG A 110 14.13 6.86 10.31
CA ARG A 110 13.55 8.04 9.68
C ARG A 110 12.83 7.68 8.39
N VAL A 111 11.68 8.31 8.14
CA VAL A 111 10.92 8.13 6.90
C VAL A 111 10.46 9.46 6.34
N LYS A 112 10.32 9.52 5.01
CA LYS A 112 9.77 10.65 4.30
C LYS A 112 8.27 10.44 4.10
N ILE A 113 7.47 11.44 4.50
CA ILE A 113 6.00 11.38 4.49
C ILE A 113 5.32 12.30 3.47
N ASN A 114 6.04 13.23 2.86
CA ASN A 114 5.47 14.14 1.85
C ASN A 114 5.34 13.44 0.48
N THR A 115 4.45 12.46 0.40
CA THR A 115 4.21 11.62 -0.78
C THR A 115 2.95 12.02 -1.56
N GLY A 116 2.30 13.13 -1.21
CA GLY A 116 1.12 13.66 -1.90
C GLY A 116 1.47 14.47 -3.16
N GLU A 117 0.46 14.79 -3.98
CA GLU A 117 0.64 15.43 -5.29
C GLU A 117 1.35 16.79 -5.23
N LEU A 118 1.03 17.62 -4.26
CA LEU A 118 1.68 18.91 -4.06
C LEU A 118 2.91 18.78 -3.18
N SER A 119 2.77 18.08 -2.04
CA SER A 119 3.82 17.99 -1.04
C SER A 119 5.07 17.26 -1.55
N SER A 120 4.94 16.32 -2.48
CA SER A 120 6.10 15.61 -3.06
C SER A 120 7.03 16.51 -3.89
N LYS A 121 6.56 17.69 -4.28
CA LYS A 121 7.33 18.70 -5.02
C LYS A 121 8.08 19.69 -4.12
N GLU A 122 7.80 19.63 -2.83
CA GLU A 122 8.37 20.51 -1.81
C GLU A 122 9.58 19.88 -1.12
N LYS A 123 10.21 20.65 -0.21
CA LYS A 123 11.27 20.13 0.62
C LYS A 123 10.81 18.88 1.36
N GLU A 124 11.70 17.91 1.49
CA GLU A 124 11.40 16.65 2.15
C GLU A 124 10.91 16.86 3.59
N ALA A 125 9.77 16.24 3.91
CA ALA A 125 9.24 16.15 5.25
C ALA A 125 9.64 14.79 5.84
N ILE A 126 10.73 14.79 6.61
CA ILE A 126 11.30 13.61 7.26
C ILE A 126 10.91 13.61 8.72
N VAL A 127 10.38 12.50 9.21
CA VAL A 127 9.96 12.31 10.60
C VAL A 127 10.53 11.00 11.14
N ASP A 128 10.52 10.84 12.46
CA ASP A 128 10.81 9.55 13.09
C ASP A 128 9.74 8.54 12.69
N VAL A 129 10.15 7.29 12.47
CA VAL A 129 9.24 6.24 11.99
C VAL A 129 8.10 5.97 13.00
N ASP A 130 8.37 6.02 14.32
CA ASP A 130 7.32 5.89 15.34
C ASP A 130 6.27 7.02 15.24
N THR A 131 6.71 8.24 14.91
CA THR A 131 5.80 9.36 14.66
C THR A 131 4.95 9.11 13.42
N ALA A 132 5.54 8.61 12.32
CA ALA A 132 4.80 8.28 11.11
C ALA A 132 3.76 7.18 11.39
N VAL A 133 4.11 6.15 12.14
CA VAL A 133 3.20 5.06 12.55
C VAL A 133 2.02 5.62 13.38
N ALA A 134 2.29 6.48 14.35
CA ALA A 134 1.23 7.13 15.14
C ALA A 134 0.28 7.95 14.23
N MET A 135 0.82 8.74 13.30
CA MET A 135 0.01 9.50 12.35
C MET A 135 -0.84 8.60 11.43
N ILE A 136 -0.30 7.46 10.97
CA ILE A 136 -1.04 6.47 10.17
C ILE A 136 -2.26 5.95 10.95
N LYS A 137 -2.08 5.63 12.23
CA LYS A 137 -3.20 5.21 13.11
C LYS A 137 -4.20 6.32 13.37
N ASP A 138 -3.75 7.56 13.58
CA ASP A 138 -4.64 8.71 13.75
C ASP A 138 -5.53 8.91 12.50
N MET A 139 -4.98 8.70 11.30
CA MET A 139 -5.71 8.72 10.03
C MET A 139 -6.65 7.51 9.84
N LYS A 140 -6.67 6.54 10.77
CA LYS A 140 -7.46 5.31 10.69
C LYS A 140 -7.07 4.43 9.48
N ALA A 141 -5.79 4.46 9.15
CA ALA A 141 -5.19 3.54 8.19
C ALA A 141 -4.58 2.32 8.92
N HIS A 142 -4.25 1.26 8.19
CA HIS A 142 -4.01 -0.07 8.73
C HIS A 142 -2.55 -0.52 8.59
N SER A 143 -1.86 -0.05 7.54
CA SER A 143 -0.54 -0.55 7.16
C SER A 143 0.37 0.54 6.62
N VAL A 144 1.66 0.26 6.62
CA VAL A 144 2.69 1.10 6.01
C VAL A 144 3.25 0.44 4.75
N LYS A 145 3.29 1.19 3.65
CA LYS A 145 4.00 0.85 2.42
C LYS A 145 5.33 1.55 2.38
N PHE A 146 6.41 0.78 2.48
CA PHE A 146 7.78 1.30 2.42
C PHE A 146 8.30 1.23 0.98
N PHE A 147 8.32 2.38 0.28
CA PHE A 147 8.62 2.48 -1.16
C PHE A 147 9.28 3.82 -1.53
N PRO A 148 10.20 3.85 -2.51
CA PRO A 148 10.87 2.69 -3.13
C PRO A 148 12.08 2.25 -2.30
N MET A 149 12.13 0.99 -1.89
CA MET A 149 13.26 0.52 -1.09
C MET A 149 14.52 0.15 -1.92
N GLY A 150 14.36 -0.05 -3.23
CA GLY A 150 15.48 -0.38 -4.12
C GLY A 150 16.13 -1.74 -3.84
N GLY A 151 15.31 -2.77 -3.63
CA GLY A 151 15.78 -4.09 -3.22
C GLY A 151 16.41 -4.03 -1.82
N LEU A 152 17.62 -4.55 -1.66
CA LEU A 152 18.30 -4.59 -0.35
C LEU A 152 18.92 -3.24 0.08
N LYS A 153 18.87 -2.19 -0.74
CA LYS A 153 19.52 -0.91 -0.42
C LYS A 153 19.03 -0.27 0.87
N SER A 154 17.73 -0.41 1.16
CA SER A 154 17.10 0.15 2.36
C SER A 154 16.68 -0.92 3.37
N ILE A 155 17.36 -2.08 3.39
CA ILE A 155 16.99 -3.21 4.25
C ILE A 155 17.08 -2.85 5.74
N GLU A 156 18.09 -2.10 6.17
CA GLU A 156 18.25 -1.68 7.57
C GLU A 156 17.17 -0.67 8.00
N GLU A 157 16.76 0.20 7.07
CA GLU A 157 15.62 1.09 7.31
C GLU A 157 14.31 0.27 7.40
N LEU A 158 14.12 -0.73 6.53
CA LEU A 158 12.95 -1.63 6.58
C LEU A 158 12.83 -2.34 7.95
N LYS A 159 13.93 -2.87 8.47
CA LYS A 159 13.96 -3.53 9.79
C LYS A 159 13.38 -2.63 10.89
N GLU A 160 13.75 -1.35 10.87
CA GLU A 160 13.23 -0.41 11.87
C GLU A 160 11.78 0.00 11.57
N VAL A 161 11.37 0.10 10.30
CA VAL A 161 9.96 0.30 9.94
C VAL A 161 9.09 -0.85 10.46
N VAL A 162 9.54 -2.11 10.32
CA VAL A 162 8.84 -3.29 10.83
C VAL A 162 8.70 -3.22 12.36
N ARG A 163 9.82 -2.97 13.07
CA ARG A 163 9.81 -2.87 14.55
C ARG A 163 8.92 -1.72 15.06
N ALA A 164 8.98 -0.57 14.41
CA ALA A 164 8.16 0.58 14.80
C ALA A 164 6.67 0.30 14.53
N SER A 165 6.35 -0.37 13.43
CA SER A 165 4.98 -0.79 13.10
C SER A 165 4.44 -1.77 14.13
N GLU A 166 5.23 -2.74 14.56
CA GLU A 166 4.87 -3.67 15.63
C GLU A 166 4.65 -2.93 16.97
N ARG A 167 5.60 -2.07 17.38
CA ARG A 167 5.44 -1.25 18.60
C ARG A 167 4.19 -0.40 18.57
N GLY A 168 3.89 0.21 17.43
CA GLY A 168 2.74 1.06 17.22
C GLY A 168 1.43 0.30 16.99
N GLY A 169 1.47 -1.02 16.81
CA GLY A 169 0.30 -1.88 16.58
C GLY A 169 -0.36 -1.60 15.23
N LEU A 170 0.42 -1.42 14.15
CA LEU A 170 -0.07 -1.54 12.79
C LEU A 170 -0.28 -3.01 12.44
N GLU A 171 -1.12 -3.28 11.47
CA GLU A 171 -1.53 -4.64 11.13
C GLU A 171 -0.65 -5.28 10.05
N LEU A 172 -0.04 -4.45 9.17
CA LEU A 172 0.78 -4.90 8.06
C LEU A 172 1.92 -3.94 7.75
N VAL A 173 3.01 -4.49 7.18
CA VAL A 173 4.10 -3.73 6.54
C VAL A 173 4.30 -4.28 5.14
N GLU A 174 4.31 -3.41 4.14
CA GLU A 174 4.54 -3.79 2.75
C GLU A 174 5.85 -3.18 2.20
N PRO A 175 6.96 -3.92 2.24
CA PRO A 175 8.18 -3.52 1.53
C PRO A 175 7.93 -3.57 0.02
N THR A 176 8.37 -2.54 -0.70
CA THR A 176 8.07 -2.43 -2.12
C THR A 176 9.19 -1.73 -2.89
N GLY A 177 9.44 -2.18 -4.11
CA GLY A 177 10.36 -1.58 -5.06
C GLY A 177 11.71 -2.26 -5.12
N GLY A 178 12.02 -2.82 -6.30
CA GLY A 178 13.26 -3.53 -6.58
C GLY A 178 13.32 -4.94 -5.96
N ILE A 179 12.18 -5.51 -5.61
CA ILE A 179 12.09 -6.89 -5.11
C ILE A 179 12.03 -7.84 -6.31
N ASP A 180 12.89 -8.85 -6.30
CA ASP A 180 13.03 -9.89 -7.31
C ASP A 180 13.36 -11.24 -6.67
N LEU A 181 13.56 -12.27 -7.48
CA LEU A 181 13.84 -13.62 -6.99
C LEU A 181 15.20 -13.75 -6.27
N GLU A 182 16.13 -12.82 -6.50
CA GLU A 182 17.46 -12.86 -5.89
C GLU A 182 17.46 -12.30 -4.45
N ASN A 183 16.55 -11.37 -4.16
CA ASN A 183 16.50 -10.67 -2.88
C ASN A 183 15.23 -10.92 -2.04
N PHE A 184 14.20 -11.53 -2.63
CA PHE A 184 12.90 -11.74 -1.99
C PHE A 184 13.01 -12.51 -0.65
N GLU A 185 13.80 -13.59 -0.62
CA GLU A 185 13.94 -14.44 0.59
C GLU A 185 14.55 -13.65 1.75
N GLU A 186 15.58 -12.83 1.49
CA GLU A 186 16.22 -12.01 2.50
C GLU A 186 15.27 -10.93 3.05
N ILE A 187 14.55 -10.24 2.15
CA ILE A 187 13.56 -9.23 2.56
C ILE A 187 12.43 -9.86 3.36
N LEU A 188 11.94 -11.03 2.93
CA LEU A 188 10.87 -11.75 3.63
C LEU A 188 11.28 -12.15 5.04
N LYS A 189 12.50 -12.64 5.25
CA LYS A 189 13.01 -13.01 6.57
C LYS A 189 12.94 -11.85 7.56
N GLU A 190 13.30 -10.64 7.12
CA GLU A 190 13.24 -9.45 7.98
C GLU A 190 11.81 -9.04 8.38
N CYS A 191 10.82 -9.47 7.61
CA CYS A 191 9.41 -9.24 7.93
C CYS A 191 8.78 -10.35 8.78
N LEU A 192 9.21 -11.61 8.58
CA LEU A 192 8.62 -12.78 9.27
C LEU A 192 8.97 -12.86 10.76
N ASP A 193 10.08 -12.25 11.19
CA ASP A 193 10.48 -12.21 12.61
C ASP A 193 9.62 -11.24 13.44
N SER A 194 8.75 -10.48 12.79
CA SER A 194 7.76 -9.59 13.41
C SER A 194 6.41 -10.30 13.58
N LYS A 195 5.58 -9.76 14.47
CA LYS A 195 4.20 -10.25 14.68
C LYS A 195 3.19 -9.64 13.73
N ILE A 196 3.68 -8.94 12.71
CA ILE A 196 2.85 -8.24 11.72
C ILE A 196 2.87 -9.02 10.40
#